data_c829e43c64a0dbcd9c0c55a4696c6c16
#
_entry.id   c829e43c64a0dbcd9c0c55a4696c6c16
#
_cell.length_a   1.000
_cell.length_b   1.000
_cell.length_c   1.000
_cell.angle_alpha   90.00
_cell.angle_beta   90.00
_cell.angle_gamma   90.00
#
_symmetry.space_group_name_H-M   'P 1'
#
loop_
_entity.id
_entity.type
_entity.pdbx_description
1 polymer ?
#
loop_
_entity_poly.entity_id
_entity_poly.type
_entity_poly.pdbx_seq_one_letter_code
_entity_poly.pdbx_strand_id
1 'polypeptide(L)'
;MSVEPTSPKSKPSKPAGSDSNGKNGQGDDTLAKKIKEGVDLINPAKTDPREGQLWTSVFRHKLDDSPRNRSLAVLSNVFLHLHPAKINRDAVRYSFTWGMGGISFYLFVVLTLTGVFLMFYYHPTKGQAFRDILYLKHDVPYGNLLRNMHRWAAHAMIITVWLHMMRVFLTGSYKPPREFNWGVGVILLVV
;
A
#
# COMPACT_ATOMS: atom_id res chain seq x y z
N MET A 1 -20.70 18.29 62.79
CA MET A 1 -19.82 17.18 63.10
C MET A 1 -18.67 17.22 62.11
N SER A 2 -17.55 17.76 62.57
CA SER A 2 -16.35 18.03 61.77
C SER A 2 -15.48 16.78 61.70
N VAL A 3 -14.98 16.44 60.55
CA VAL A 3 -13.94 15.41 60.39
C VAL A 3 -12.74 16.07 59.71
N GLU A 4 -11.63 16.11 60.45
CA GLU A 4 -10.31 16.61 60.07
C GLU A 4 -9.61 15.69 59.05
N PRO A 5 -8.77 16.25 58.16
CA PRO A 5 -7.94 15.43 57.29
C PRO A 5 -6.59 15.10 57.92
N THR A 6 -6.24 13.84 57.95
CA THR A 6 -4.97 13.31 58.47
C THR A 6 -3.81 13.52 57.47
N SER A 7 -2.73 14.10 57.99
CA SER A 7 -1.43 14.36 57.36
C SER A 7 -0.65 13.05 57.00
N PRO A 8 0.09 13.00 55.88
CA PRO A 8 0.95 11.88 55.58
C PRO A 8 2.30 11.91 56.29
N LYS A 9 2.68 10.79 56.83
CA LYS A 9 3.94 10.56 57.59
C LYS A 9 5.17 10.66 56.69
N SER A 10 6.14 11.45 57.13
CA SER A 10 7.49 11.56 56.58
C SER A 10 8.32 10.28 56.78
N LYS A 11 8.99 9.78 55.69
CA LYS A 11 10.01 8.74 55.72
C LYS A 11 11.37 9.31 56.17
N PRO A 12 12.17 8.55 56.94
CA PRO A 12 13.47 9.02 57.38
C PRO A 12 14.53 8.94 56.26
N SER A 13 15.38 9.94 56.22
CA SER A 13 16.55 10.10 55.37
C SER A 13 17.66 9.12 55.75
N LYS A 14 18.25 8.47 54.77
CA LYS A 14 19.43 7.60 54.88
C LYS A 14 20.70 8.42 54.61
N PRO A 15 21.80 8.19 55.32
CA PRO A 15 23.01 9.01 55.22
C PRO A 15 23.79 8.74 53.92
N ALA A 16 24.47 9.78 53.45
CA ALA A 16 25.36 9.78 52.31
C ALA A 16 26.62 8.96 52.62
N GLY A 17 26.84 7.90 51.81
CA GLY A 17 28.12 7.18 51.74
C GLY A 17 28.79 7.57 50.43
N SER A 18 29.96 8.14 50.51
CA SER A 18 30.86 8.42 49.41
C SER A 18 31.47 7.16 48.89
N ASP A 19 31.19 6.78 47.64
CA ASP A 19 32.00 5.83 46.87
C ASP A 19 32.23 6.37 45.46
N SER A 20 33.41 6.93 45.32
CA SER A 20 34.05 7.22 44.04
C SER A 20 34.73 5.94 43.55
N ASN A 21 34.13 5.18 42.67
CA ASN A 21 34.82 4.43 41.63
C ASN A 21 33.80 3.59 40.81
N GLY A 22 33.81 3.69 39.49
CA GLY A 22 33.08 2.74 38.65
C GLY A 22 32.34 3.34 37.46
N LYS A 23 32.78 4.42 36.83
CA LYS A 23 32.09 4.98 35.62
C LYS A 23 32.64 4.55 34.26
N ASN A 24 33.62 3.62 34.19
CA ASN A 24 34.21 3.25 32.89
C ASN A 24 33.72 1.87 32.32
N GLY A 25 32.91 1.11 33.05
CA GLY A 25 32.43 -0.19 32.56
C GLY A 25 31.04 -0.14 31.83
N GLN A 26 30.20 0.78 32.18
CA GLN A 26 28.80 0.79 31.70
C GLN A 26 28.62 1.34 30.28
N GLY A 27 29.59 2.11 29.76
CA GLY A 27 29.53 2.65 28.39
C GLY A 27 29.86 1.57 27.35
N ASP A 28 30.77 0.69 27.66
CA ASP A 28 31.27 -0.36 26.76
C ASP A 28 30.24 -1.49 26.57
N ASP A 29 29.55 -1.87 27.62
CA ASP A 29 28.49 -2.89 27.56
C ASP A 29 27.27 -2.44 26.78
N THR A 30 26.92 -1.15 26.87
CA THR A 30 25.79 -0.57 26.12
C THR A 30 26.12 -0.44 24.64
N LEU A 31 27.35 -0.12 24.32
CA LEU A 31 27.83 0.02 22.94
C LEU A 31 27.99 -1.36 22.30
N ALA A 32 28.54 -2.33 23.01
CA ALA A 32 28.64 -3.74 22.60
C ALA A 32 27.26 -4.35 22.35
N LYS A 33 26.26 -4.03 23.19
CA LYS A 33 24.87 -4.47 23.04
C LYS A 33 24.23 -3.87 21.79
N LYS A 34 24.41 -2.56 21.57
CA LYS A 34 23.90 -1.86 20.35
C LYS A 34 24.54 -2.37 19.06
N ILE A 35 25.84 -2.67 19.10
CA ILE A 35 26.57 -3.25 17.95
C ILE A 35 26.04 -4.66 17.68
N LYS A 36 25.82 -5.47 18.72
CA LYS A 36 25.29 -6.81 18.58
C LYS A 36 23.85 -6.83 18.05
N GLU A 37 22.99 -5.93 18.53
CA GLU A 37 21.64 -5.72 17.99
C GLU A 37 21.69 -5.23 16.53
N GLY A 38 22.62 -4.35 16.17
CA GLY A 38 22.84 -3.90 14.79
C GLY A 38 23.34 -5.02 13.88
N VAL A 39 24.24 -5.88 14.36
CA VAL A 39 24.76 -7.03 13.60
C VAL A 39 23.70 -8.13 13.47
N ASP A 40 22.90 -8.36 14.50
CA ASP A 40 21.78 -9.32 14.46
C ASP A 40 20.67 -8.86 13.48
N LEU A 41 20.49 -7.54 13.28
CA LEU A 41 19.60 -6.97 12.28
C LEU A 41 20.11 -7.15 10.83
N ILE A 42 21.42 -7.24 10.65
CA ILE A 42 22.07 -7.38 9.32
C ILE A 42 22.31 -8.87 8.97
N ASN A 43 22.25 -9.78 9.95
CA ASN A 43 22.52 -11.18 9.72
C ASN A 43 21.32 -11.92 9.12
N PRO A 44 21.32 -12.21 7.80
CA PRO A 44 20.18 -12.85 7.13
C PRO A 44 19.86 -14.26 7.63
N ALA A 45 20.78 -14.89 8.39
CA ALA A 45 20.56 -16.21 8.98
C ALA A 45 19.70 -16.20 10.26
N LYS A 46 19.51 -15.02 10.88
CA LYS A 46 18.71 -14.85 12.11
C LYS A 46 17.38 -14.15 11.91
N THR A 47 17.20 -13.44 10.79
CA THR A 47 15.91 -12.84 10.45
C THR A 47 15.02 -13.92 9.84
N ASP A 48 13.98 -14.29 10.54
CA ASP A 48 12.90 -15.09 9.94
C ASP A 48 12.44 -14.32 8.66
N PRO A 49 12.52 -14.93 7.47
CA PRO A 49 12.09 -14.28 6.23
C PRO A 49 10.64 -13.79 6.30
N ARG A 50 9.86 -14.26 7.29
CA ARG A 50 8.50 -13.84 7.60
C ARG A 50 8.43 -12.50 8.35
N GLU A 51 9.55 -11.99 8.89
CA GLU A 51 9.63 -10.67 9.53
C GLU A 51 10.08 -9.55 8.60
N GLY A 52 10.47 -9.87 7.36
CA GLY A 52 10.87 -8.90 6.35
C GLY A 52 9.73 -7.95 5.96
N GLN A 53 10.06 -6.69 5.66
CA GLN A 53 9.08 -5.67 5.22
C GLN A 53 8.24 -6.13 4.03
N LEU A 54 8.86 -6.83 3.06
CA LEU A 54 8.15 -7.37 1.89
C LEU A 54 7.13 -8.44 2.29
N TRP A 55 7.51 -9.33 3.23
CA TRP A 55 6.60 -10.37 3.71
C TRP A 55 5.42 -9.78 4.48
N THR A 56 5.68 -8.83 5.40
CA THR A 56 4.62 -8.15 6.16
C THR A 56 3.75 -7.25 5.28
N SER A 57 4.30 -6.70 4.20
CA SER A 57 3.54 -5.94 3.20
C SER A 57 2.60 -6.82 2.39
N VAL A 58 3.01 -8.04 2.05
CA VAL A 58 2.21 -9.01 1.29
C VAL A 58 1.22 -9.76 2.17
N PHE A 59 1.64 -10.23 3.35
CA PHE A 59 0.84 -11.10 4.21
C PHE A 59 0.25 -10.43 5.47
N ARG A 60 0.58 -9.18 5.74
CA ARG A 60 0.06 -8.27 6.80
C ARG A 60 0.04 -8.76 8.24
N HIS A 61 0.29 -10.02 8.56
CA HIS A 61 0.21 -10.57 9.92
C HIS A 61 1.39 -11.45 10.25
N LYS A 62 1.93 -11.27 11.47
CA LYS A 62 2.69 -12.33 12.11
C LYS A 62 1.72 -13.49 12.35
N LEU A 63 2.07 -14.65 11.85
CA LEU A 63 1.31 -15.88 12.05
C LEU A 63 1.50 -16.30 13.52
N ASP A 64 0.69 -15.77 14.41
CA ASP A 64 0.52 -16.29 15.75
C ASP A 64 -0.39 -17.52 15.67
N ASP A 65 0.04 -18.64 16.24
CA ASP A 65 -0.48 -19.99 15.98
C ASP A 65 -1.80 -20.30 16.73
N SER A 66 -2.67 -19.28 16.83
CA SER A 66 -4.02 -19.48 17.36
C SER A 66 -5.00 -19.90 16.26
N PRO A 67 -6.03 -20.75 16.55
CA PRO A 67 -7.02 -21.17 15.57
C PRO A 67 -7.76 -19.99 14.91
N ARG A 68 -7.95 -18.90 15.66
CA ARG A 68 -8.54 -17.66 15.16
C ARG A 68 -7.62 -16.96 14.16
N ASN A 69 -6.33 -16.92 14.45
CA ASN A 69 -5.36 -16.26 13.58
C ASN A 69 -5.08 -17.08 12.33
N ARG A 70 -5.16 -18.40 12.37
CA ARG A 70 -5.08 -19.27 11.19
C ARG A 70 -6.22 -18.98 10.22
N SER A 71 -7.46 -18.86 10.70
CA SER A 71 -8.60 -18.50 9.83
C SER A 71 -8.51 -17.06 9.30
N LEU A 72 -8.01 -16.12 10.10
CA LEU A 72 -7.76 -14.74 9.65
C LEU A 72 -6.61 -14.68 8.65
N ALA A 73 -5.57 -15.48 8.80
CA ALA A 73 -4.45 -15.56 7.85
C ALA A 73 -4.87 -16.13 6.49
N VAL A 74 -5.78 -17.11 6.47
CA VAL A 74 -6.39 -17.63 5.23
C VAL A 74 -7.26 -16.58 4.56
N LEU A 75 -8.01 -15.79 5.35
CA LEU A 75 -8.85 -14.70 4.85
C LEU A 75 -8.05 -13.45 4.44
N SER A 76 -6.83 -13.28 4.93
CA SER A 76 -5.94 -12.14 4.63
C SER A 76 -4.75 -12.52 3.73
N ASN A 77 -4.93 -13.52 2.86
CA ASN A 77 -3.93 -13.89 1.86
C ASN A 77 -3.74 -12.77 0.80
N VAL A 78 -2.82 -12.96 -0.15
CA VAL A 78 -2.47 -11.97 -1.18
C VAL A 78 -3.71 -11.43 -1.92
N PHE A 79 -4.71 -12.26 -2.19
CA PHE A 79 -5.94 -11.82 -2.85
C PHE A 79 -6.77 -10.86 -1.99
N LEU A 80 -6.85 -11.12 -0.68
CA LEU A 80 -7.57 -10.25 0.26
C LEU A 80 -6.75 -9.01 0.67
N HIS A 81 -5.46 -8.99 0.35
CA HIS A 81 -4.62 -7.79 0.48
C HIS A 81 -4.91 -6.75 -0.59
N LEU A 82 -5.19 -7.19 -1.81
CA LEU A 82 -5.67 -6.33 -2.88
C LEU A 82 -7.11 -5.86 -2.59
N HIS A 83 -7.91 -6.72 -1.95
CA HIS A 83 -9.28 -6.43 -1.55
C HIS A 83 -9.48 -6.74 -0.06
N PRO A 84 -9.10 -5.84 0.87
CA PRO A 84 -9.24 -6.08 2.30
C PRO A 84 -10.71 -6.29 2.67
N ALA A 85 -10.97 -7.36 3.47
CA ALA A 85 -12.33 -7.70 3.93
C ALA A 85 -12.95 -6.63 4.85
N LYS A 86 -12.12 -5.79 5.50
CA LYS A 86 -12.54 -4.66 6.32
C LYS A 86 -11.94 -3.37 5.79
N ILE A 87 -12.79 -2.48 5.32
CA ILE A 87 -12.41 -1.16 4.80
C ILE A 87 -12.91 -0.10 5.79
N ASN A 88 -12.11 0.92 6.05
CA ASN A 88 -12.56 2.07 6.83
C ASN A 88 -13.73 2.74 6.11
N ARG A 89 -14.80 3.06 6.85
CA ARG A 89 -16.02 3.67 6.32
C ARG A 89 -15.75 4.98 5.56
N ASP A 90 -14.81 5.78 6.04
CA ASP A 90 -14.43 7.03 5.40
C ASP A 90 -13.69 6.83 4.08
N ALA A 91 -12.95 5.71 3.92
CA ALA A 91 -12.25 5.38 2.69
C ALA A 91 -13.20 5.06 1.51
N VAL A 92 -14.48 4.76 1.81
CA VAL A 92 -15.51 4.44 0.81
C VAL A 92 -16.39 5.65 0.50
N ARG A 93 -16.33 6.72 1.31
CA ARG A 93 -17.13 7.92 1.06
C ARG A 93 -16.71 8.60 -0.25
N TYR A 94 -17.68 8.76 -1.14
CA TYR A 94 -17.48 9.42 -2.43
C TYR A 94 -16.88 10.82 -2.30
N SER A 95 -17.34 11.59 -1.32
CA SER A 95 -16.83 12.95 -1.03
C SER A 95 -15.33 12.98 -0.66
N PHE A 96 -14.81 11.90 -0.07
CA PHE A 96 -13.40 11.78 0.28
C PHE A 96 -12.55 11.20 -0.86
N THR A 97 -13.10 10.26 -1.62
CA THR A 97 -12.37 9.55 -2.68
C THR A 97 -12.56 10.16 -4.07
N TRP A 98 -13.60 10.97 -4.26
CA TRP A 98 -14.08 11.49 -5.55
C TRP A 98 -14.33 10.36 -6.57
N GLY A 99 -14.40 9.13 -6.10
CA GLY A 99 -14.59 7.95 -6.93
C GLY A 99 -13.48 7.66 -7.94
N MET A 100 -12.32 8.32 -7.82
CA MET A 100 -11.27 8.27 -8.85
C MET A 100 -10.77 6.86 -9.17
N GLY A 101 -10.60 6.00 -8.15
CA GLY A 101 -10.24 4.60 -8.37
C GLY A 101 -11.32 3.83 -9.13
N GLY A 102 -12.60 4.06 -8.80
CA GLY A 102 -13.73 3.45 -9.49
C GLY A 102 -13.87 3.93 -10.93
N ILE A 103 -13.68 5.23 -11.17
CA ILE A 103 -13.68 5.81 -12.53
C ILE A 103 -12.54 5.23 -13.36
N SER A 104 -11.33 5.14 -12.82
CA SER A 104 -10.19 4.53 -13.51
C SER A 104 -10.45 3.06 -13.86
N PHE A 105 -11.03 2.29 -12.95
CA PHE A 105 -11.42 0.90 -13.21
C PHE A 105 -12.51 0.80 -14.30
N TYR A 106 -13.52 1.65 -14.24
CA TYR A 106 -14.55 1.70 -15.28
C TYR A 106 -13.96 2.01 -16.66
N LEU A 107 -13.07 3.01 -16.74
CA LEU A 107 -12.38 3.37 -17.98
C LEU A 107 -11.51 2.23 -18.50
N PHE A 108 -10.86 1.50 -17.60
CA PHE A 108 -10.11 0.28 -17.95
C PHE A 108 -11.00 -0.78 -18.60
N VAL A 109 -12.19 -1.03 -18.06
CA VAL A 109 -13.16 -1.97 -18.64
C VAL A 109 -13.60 -1.50 -20.02
N VAL A 110 -13.93 -0.20 -20.17
CA VAL A 110 -14.29 0.39 -21.49
C VAL A 110 -13.16 0.24 -22.50
N LEU A 111 -11.91 0.53 -22.09
CA LEU A 111 -10.72 0.37 -22.93
C LEU A 111 -10.51 -1.08 -23.35
N THR A 112 -10.67 -2.01 -22.43
CA THR A 112 -10.51 -3.45 -22.70
C THR A 112 -11.55 -3.91 -23.74
N LEU A 113 -12.81 -3.62 -23.51
CA LEU A 113 -13.88 -4.05 -24.42
C LEU A 113 -13.74 -3.40 -25.80
N THR A 114 -13.52 -2.09 -25.86
CA THR A 114 -13.34 -1.40 -27.14
C THR A 114 -12.04 -1.79 -27.83
N GLY A 115 -10.97 -2.04 -27.08
CA GLY A 115 -9.67 -2.45 -27.60
C GLY A 115 -9.70 -3.84 -28.21
N VAL A 116 -10.32 -4.82 -27.53
CA VAL A 116 -10.52 -6.18 -28.06
C VAL A 116 -11.30 -6.13 -29.38
N PHE A 117 -12.37 -5.31 -29.43
CA PHE A 117 -13.13 -5.15 -30.66
C PHE A 117 -12.28 -4.54 -31.80
N LEU A 118 -11.51 -3.51 -31.50
CA LEU A 118 -10.64 -2.85 -32.49
C LEU A 118 -9.53 -3.76 -33.00
N MET A 119 -9.03 -4.71 -32.18
CA MET A 119 -8.01 -5.69 -32.61
C MET A 119 -8.43 -6.54 -33.81
N PHE A 120 -9.71 -6.78 -34.02
CA PHE A 120 -10.18 -7.55 -35.18
C PHE A 120 -10.07 -6.79 -36.49
N TYR A 121 -9.98 -5.48 -36.46
CA TYR A 121 -10.02 -4.59 -37.63
C TYR A 121 -8.70 -3.85 -37.87
N TYR A 122 -7.80 -3.83 -36.91
CA TYR A 122 -6.59 -3.03 -36.98
C TYR A 122 -5.32 -3.86 -37.02
N HIS A 123 -4.54 -3.70 -38.09
CA HIS A 123 -3.23 -4.34 -38.25
C HIS A 123 -2.13 -3.31 -38.04
N PRO A 124 -1.25 -3.45 -37.02
CA PRO A 124 -0.21 -2.47 -36.68
C PRO A 124 1.00 -2.58 -37.64
N THR A 125 0.80 -2.47 -38.95
CA THR A 125 1.82 -2.48 -39.96
C THR A 125 1.89 -1.16 -40.72
N LYS A 126 3.08 -0.74 -41.16
CA LYS A 126 3.27 0.56 -41.84
C LYS A 126 2.42 0.74 -43.08
N GLY A 127 2.11 -0.32 -43.82
CA GLY A 127 1.34 -0.26 -45.04
C GLY A 127 -0.18 -0.32 -44.85
N GLN A 128 -0.66 -0.98 -43.80
CA GLN A 128 -2.08 -1.28 -43.61
C GLN A 128 -2.75 -0.43 -42.53
N ALA A 129 -2.02 -0.02 -41.49
CA ALA A 129 -2.59 0.71 -40.36
C ALA A 129 -3.46 1.92 -40.76
N PHE A 130 -3.03 2.70 -41.75
CA PHE A 130 -3.78 3.84 -42.21
C PHE A 130 -5.05 3.44 -42.96
N ARG A 131 -4.96 2.40 -43.80
CA ARG A 131 -6.11 1.86 -44.54
C ARG A 131 -7.16 1.28 -43.61
N ASP A 132 -6.73 0.54 -42.59
CA ASP A 132 -7.61 -0.05 -41.58
C ASP A 132 -8.34 1.03 -40.79
N ILE A 133 -7.67 2.15 -40.48
CA ILE A 133 -8.33 3.30 -39.83
C ILE A 133 -9.39 3.91 -40.75
N LEU A 134 -9.13 4.07 -42.04
CA LEU A 134 -10.12 4.57 -43.00
C LEU A 134 -11.29 3.62 -43.16
N TYR A 135 -10.99 2.30 -43.28
CA TYR A 135 -12.01 1.26 -43.34
C TYR A 135 -12.89 1.24 -42.10
N LEU A 136 -12.28 1.30 -40.91
CA LEU A 136 -12.99 1.35 -39.63
C LEU A 136 -13.89 2.61 -39.54
N LYS A 137 -13.44 3.71 -40.12
CA LYS A 137 -14.19 4.99 -40.08
C LYS A 137 -15.39 5.01 -40.98
N HIS A 138 -15.29 4.40 -42.18
CA HIS A 138 -16.28 4.59 -43.23
C HIS A 138 -17.13 3.34 -43.52
N ASP A 139 -16.53 2.15 -43.40
CA ASP A 139 -17.15 0.92 -43.87
C ASP A 139 -17.70 0.04 -42.74
N VAL A 140 -17.11 0.16 -41.54
CA VAL A 140 -17.55 -0.64 -40.39
C VAL A 140 -18.66 0.07 -39.63
N PRO A 141 -19.83 -0.56 -39.44
CA PRO A 141 -20.90 -0.03 -38.63
C PRO A 141 -20.42 0.29 -37.21
N TYR A 142 -20.64 1.50 -36.73
CA TYR A 142 -20.17 1.96 -35.41
C TYR A 142 -18.64 1.96 -35.20
N GLY A 143 -17.82 1.64 -36.20
CA GLY A 143 -16.37 1.58 -36.07
C GLY A 143 -15.74 2.93 -35.66
N ASN A 144 -16.21 4.03 -36.24
CA ASN A 144 -15.78 5.38 -35.86
C ASN A 144 -16.16 5.74 -34.41
N LEU A 145 -17.35 5.33 -33.96
CA LEU A 145 -17.79 5.53 -32.58
C LEU A 145 -16.87 4.77 -31.59
N LEU A 146 -16.64 3.49 -31.85
CA LEU A 146 -15.80 2.64 -31.00
C LEU A 146 -14.35 3.15 -30.91
N ARG A 147 -13.79 3.57 -32.07
CA ARG A 147 -12.46 4.16 -32.11
C ARG A 147 -12.39 5.45 -31.29
N ASN A 148 -13.37 6.33 -31.42
CA ASN A 148 -13.40 7.57 -30.67
C ASN A 148 -13.62 7.34 -29.18
N MET A 149 -14.50 6.40 -28.80
CA MET A 149 -14.67 6.00 -27.39
C MET A 149 -13.36 5.48 -26.80
N HIS A 150 -12.66 4.59 -27.50
CA HIS A 150 -11.38 4.07 -27.07
C HIS A 150 -10.35 5.19 -26.86
N ARG A 151 -10.23 6.09 -27.83
CA ARG A 151 -9.30 7.22 -27.76
C ARG A 151 -9.61 8.14 -26.58
N TRP A 152 -10.87 8.56 -26.41
CA TRP A 152 -11.24 9.46 -25.33
C TRP A 152 -11.15 8.79 -23.96
N ALA A 153 -11.53 7.53 -23.86
CA ALA A 153 -11.37 6.75 -22.64
C ALA A 153 -9.87 6.61 -22.24
N ALA A 154 -8.96 6.45 -23.20
CA ALA A 154 -7.54 6.42 -22.95
C ALA A 154 -7.01 7.74 -22.36
N HIS A 155 -7.39 8.87 -22.94
CA HIS A 155 -7.01 10.19 -22.40
C HIS A 155 -7.58 10.41 -20.98
N ALA A 156 -8.86 10.10 -20.80
CA ALA A 156 -9.51 10.22 -19.50
C ALA A 156 -8.86 9.30 -18.46
N MET A 157 -8.47 8.07 -18.84
CA MET A 157 -7.81 7.11 -17.94
C MET A 157 -6.46 7.64 -17.46
N ILE A 158 -5.61 8.18 -18.33
CA ILE A 158 -4.31 8.75 -17.92
C ILE A 158 -4.53 9.86 -16.90
N ILE A 159 -5.46 10.78 -17.16
CA ILE A 159 -5.75 11.89 -16.23
C ILE A 159 -6.29 11.36 -14.89
N THR A 160 -7.25 10.44 -14.92
CA THR A 160 -7.87 9.93 -13.68
C THR A 160 -6.91 9.08 -12.86
N VAL A 161 -6.06 8.26 -13.49
CA VAL A 161 -5.03 7.47 -12.80
C VAL A 161 -3.99 8.39 -12.17
N TRP A 162 -3.53 9.43 -12.90
CA TRP A 162 -2.59 10.40 -12.35
C TRP A 162 -3.16 11.13 -11.12
N LEU A 163 -4.39 11.63 -11.21
CA LEU A 163 -5.08 12.28 -10.09
C LEU A 163 -5.31 11.31 -8.92
N HIS A 164 -5.65 10.05 -9.21
CA HIS A 164 -5.79 9.01 -8.21
C HIS A 164 -4.48 8.76 -7.46
N MET A 165 -3.37 8.61 -8.17
CA MET A 165 -2.04 8.43 -7.59
C MET A 165 -1.61 9.65 -6.76
N MET A 166 -1.82 10.86 -7.26
CA MET A 166 -1.55 12.09 -6.53
C MET A 166 -2.33 12.15 -5.21
N ARG A 167 -3.62 11.81 -5.24
CA ARG A 167 -4.44 11.74 -4.04
C ARG A 167 -3.93 10.70 -3.03
N VAL A 168 -3.61 9.48 -3.49
CA VAL A 168 -3.05 8.41 -2.64
C VAL A 168 -1.76 8.87 -1.97
N PHE A 169 -0.92 9.61 -2.69
CA PHE A 169 0.31 10.21 -2.16
C PHE A 169 0.01 11.27 -1.10
N LEU A 170 -0.83 12.26 -1.42
CA LEU A 170 -1.17 13.37 -0.51
C LEU A 170 -1.87 12.90 0.76
N THR A 171 -2.68 11.85 0.70
CA THR A 171 -3.35 11.27 1.87
C THR A 171 -2.48 10.31 2.67
N GLY A 172 -1.25 10.03 2.23
CA GLY A 172 -0.34 9.09 2.89
C GLY A 172 -0.83 7.63 2.85
N SER A 173 -1.75 7.30 1.96
CA SER A 173 -2.34 5.96 1.87
C SER A 173 -1.37 4.90 1.33
N TYR A 174 -0.20 5.30 0.86
CA TYR A 174 0.89 4.43 0.40
C TYR A 174 1.75 3.87 1.55
N LYS A 175 1.58 4.39 2.78
CA LYS A 175 2.36 3.96 3.95
C LYS A 175 1.97 2.55 4.41
N PRO A 176 2.82 1.88 5.23
CA PRO A 176 2.52 0.55 5.75
C PRO A 176 1.07 0.40 6.24
N PRO A 177 0.41 -0.68 5.89
CA PRO A 177 0.85 -1.90 5.20
C PRO A 177 0.51 -1.94 3.68
N ARG A 178 0.47 -0.80 2.98
CA ARG A 178 -0.01 -0.68 1.58
C ARG A 178 1.09 -0.37 0.56
N GLU A 179 2.37 -0.53 0.93
CA GLU A 179 3.53 -0.24 0.07
C GLU A 179 3.52 -1.08 -1.19
N PHE A 180 3.16 -2.36 -1.05
CA PHE A 180 3.07 -3.27 -2.20
C PHE A 180 2.04 -2.79 -3.23
N ASN A 181 0.84 -2.40 -2.78
CA ASN A 181 -0.20 -1.88 -3.67
C ASN A 181 0.22 -0.58 -4.35
N TRP A 182 0.96 0.28 -3.63
CA TRP A 182 1.53 1.49 -4.19
C TRP A 182 2.55 1.18 -5.29
N GLY A 183 3.49 0.26 -5.03
CA GLY A 183 4.49 -0.17 -6.00
C GLY A 183 3.86 -0.72 -7.29
N VAL A 184 2.85 -1.59 -7.17
CA VAL A 184 2.08 -2.10 -8.32
C VAL A 184 1.40 -0.96 -9.08
N GLY A 185 0.79 0.00 -8.37
CA GLY A 185 0.15 1.16 -9.00
C GLY A 185 1.13 2.04 -9.78
N VAL A 186 2.34 2.27 -9.26
CA VAL A 186 3.40 3.02 -9.95
C VAL A 186 3.84 2.29 -11.22
N ILE A 187 4.05 0.97 -11.15
CA ILE A 187 4.43 0.16 -12.32
C ILE A 187 3.33 0.25 -13.40
N LEU A 188 2.06 0.12 -13.01
CA LEU A 188 0.93 0.24 -13.95
C LEU A 188 0.81 1.63 -14.58
N LEU A 189 1.27 2.68 -13.89
CA LEU A 189 1.28 4.04 -14.46
C LEU A 189 2.40 4.23 -15.48
N VAL A 190 3.52 3.53 -15.33
CA VAL A 190 4.69 3.66 -16.20
C VAL A 190 4.56 2.82 -17.48
N VAL A 191 3.87 1.67 -17.40
CA VAL A 191 3.64 0.76 -18.54
C VAL A 191 2.51 1.27 -19.43
#